data_8c94d75caa182c244955f8353bfc5cf3
#
_entry.id   8c94d75caa182c244955f8353bfc5cf3
#
_cell.length_a   1.000
_cell.length_b   1.000
_cell.length_c   1.000
_cell.angle_alpha   90.00
_cell.angle_beta   90.00
_cell.angle_gamma   90.00
#
_symmetry.space_group_name_H-M   'P 1'
#
loop_
_entity.id
_entity.type
_entity.pdbx_description
1 polymer ?
#
loop_
_entity_poly.entity_id
_entity_poly.type
_entity_poly.pdbx_seq_one_letter_code
_entity_poly.pdbx_strand_id
1 'polypeptide(L)'
;MTLEQALNHPNWSMGSKITIDSASMMNKGLEIIEAKWLFDVPLDRIQVVVHPQSILHSAVEYEDGSVVGQMGNPDMKVPIAYAFSYPERIDLTTDGTVKSLDLFSLKDGMTFFPADDKVFKTIALARQASGTGGSCPVVLNGANEVLVDLFLHGKIRFIEIQDTLEQILNEHVPKFNLDLEGVLEEDRKIREYVRKLLEDKRG
;
A
#
# COMPACT_ATOMS: atom_id res chain seq x y z
N MET A 1 0.10 16.36 -9.83
CA MET A 1 -1.23 15.77 -9.55
C MET A 1 -1.94 16.68 -8.57
N THR A 2 -3.19 17.07 -8.85
CA THR A 2 -4.05 17.83 -7.93
C THR A 2 -4.73 16.91 -6.93
N LEU A 3 -5.31 17.46 -5.87
CA LEU A 3 -6.07 16.69 -4.87
C LEU A 3 -7.26 15.95 -5.53
N GLU A 4 -8.01 16.63 -6.38
CA GLU A 4 -9.15 16.04 -7.10
C GLU A 4 -8.73 14.88 -8.01
N GLN A 5 -7.62 15.03 -8.74
CA GLN A 5 -7.06 13.96 -9.56
C GLN A 5 -6.60 12.77 -8.73
N ALA A 6 -5.99 13.00 -7.57
CA ALA A 6 -5.50 11.95 -6.69
C ALA A 6 -6.63 11.18 -5.98
N LEU A 7 -7.76 11.84 -5.72
CA LEU A 7 -8.94 11.23 -5.08
C LEU A 7 -9.84 10.46 -6.07
N ASN A 8 -9.63 10.62 -7.38
CA ASN A 8 -10.45 9.95 -8.40
C ASN A 8 -9.87 8.57 -8.76
N HIS A 9 -10.07 7.57 -7.87
CA HIS A 9 -9.65 6.20 -8.16
C HIS A 9 -10.56 5.55 -9.22
N PRO A 10 -10.01 4.91 -10.28
CA PRO A 10 -10.81 4.43 -11.42
C PRO A 10 -11.74 3.26 -11.09
N ASN A 11 -11.36 2.38 -10.14
CA ASN A 11 -12.06 1.10 -9.92
C ASN A 11 -12.66 0.98 -8.51
N TRP A 12 -12.15 1.70 -7.52
CA TRP A 12 -12.51 1.53 -6.12
C TRP A 12 -13.11 2.82 -5.53
N SER A 13 -14.20 2.68 -4.79
CA SER A 13 -14.69 3.75 -3.88
C SER A 13 -14.13 3.50 -2.50
N MET A 14 -13.19 4.32 -2.07
CA MET A 14 -12.42 4.13 -0.82
C MET A 14 -12.38 5.42 -0.01
N GLY A 15 -11.94 5.31 1.25
CA GLY A 15 -11.63 6.48 2.07
C GLY A 15 -10.48 7.31 1.48
N SER A 16 -10.43 8.61 1.81
CA SER A 16 -9.47 9.55 1.22
C SER A 16 -8.00 9.13 1.43
N LYS A 17 -7.65 8.70 2.64
CA LYS A 17 -6.26 8.29 2.96
C LYS A 17 -5.76 7.16 2.05
N ILE A 18 -6.50 6.05 1.98
CA ILE A 18 -6.08 4.90 1.18
C ILE A 18 -6.13 5.20 -0.32
N THR A 19 -6.98 6.14 -0.76
CA THR A 19 -7.01 6.59 -2.16
C THR A 19 -5.72 7.32 -2.53
N ILE A 20 -5.18 8.16 -1.64
CA ILE A 20 -3.87 8.81 -1.83
C ILE A 20 -2.74 7.79 -1.77
N ASP A 21 -2.79 6.82 -0.85
CA ASP A 21 -1.79 5.75 -0.79
C ASP A 21 -1.79 4.88 -2.06
N SER A 22 -2.96 4.66 -2.66
CA SER A 22 -3.06 3.99 -3.96
C SER A 22 -2.47 4.83 -5.09
N ALA A 23 -2.79 6.14 -5.13
CA ALA A 23 -2.29 7.05 -6.14
C ALA A 23 -0.76 7.22 -6.08
N SER A 24 -0.17 7.17 -4.88
CA SER A 24 1.28 7.23 -4.66
C SER A 24 1.97 5.86 -4.75
N MET A 25 1.23 4.76 -4.85
CA MET A 25 1.68 3.37 -4.71
C MET A 25 2.23 3.03 -3.30
N MET A 26 2.05 3.89 -2.31
CA MET A 26 2.45 3.58 -0.93
C MET A 26 1.64 2.41 -0.37
N ASN A 27 0.34 2.31 -0.70
CA ASN A 27 -0.46 1.15 -0.30
C ASN A 27 0.22 -0.16 -0.74
N LYS A 28 0.72 -0.21 -1.97
CA LYS A 28 1.44 -1.36 -2.50
C LYS A 28 2.82 -1.54 -1.83
N GLY A 29 3.47 -0.45 -1.44
CA GLY A 29 4.68 -0.49 -0.62
C GLY A 29 4.44 -1.13 0.75
N LEU A 30 3.35 -0.76 1.44
CA LEU A 30 2.97 -1.37 2.72
C LEU A 30 2.62 -2.85 2.57
N GLU A 31 1.92 -3.23 1.50
CA GLU A 31 1.61 -4.63 1.20
C GLU A 31 2.86 -5.50 0.96
N ILE A 32 3.96 -4.94 0.44
CA ILE A 32 5.26 -5.65 0.34
C ILE A 32 5.77 -5.99 1.75
N ILE A 33 5.70 -5.04 2.68
CA ILE A 33 6.11 -5.24 4.08
C ILE A 33 5.23 -6.31 4.73
N GLU A 34 3.92 -6.22 4.54
CA GLU A 34 2.95 -7.18 5.06
C GLU A 34 3.20 -8.59 4.49
N ALA A 35 3.35 -8.72 3.18
CA ALA A 35 3.58 -10.01 2.53
C ALA A 35 4.87 -10.69 3.03
N LYS A 36 5.95 -9.93 3.22
CA LYS A 36 7.18 -10.46 3.82
C LYS A 36 6.94 -11.13 5.16
N TRP A 37 6.17 -10.48 6.03
CA TRP A 37 5.91 -10.97 7.38
C TRP A 37 4.83 -12.03 7.46
N LEU A 38 3.75 -11.89 6.69
CA LEU A 38 2.62 -12.83 6.72
C LEU A 38 2.96 -14.17 6.08
N PHE A 39 3.81 -14.17 5.05
CA PHE A 39 4.16 -15.38 4.29
C PHE A 39 5.59 -15.85 4.52
N ASP A 40 6.35 -15.14 5.36
CA ASP A 40 7.78 -15.42 5.62
C ASP A 40 8.60 -15.58 4.33
N VAL A 41 8.38 -14.66 3.39
CA VAL A 41 9.08 -14.65 2.09
C VAL A 41 10.10 -13.52 2.02
N PRO A 42 11.28 -13.76 1.42
CA PRO A 42 12.28 -12.71 1.22
C PRO A 42 11.79 -11.64 0.22
N LEU A 43 12.25 -10.41 0.39
CA LEU A 43 11.80 -9.24 -0.39
C LEU A 43 12.03 -9.37 -1.90
N ASP A 44 13.07 -10.06 -2.33
CA ASP A 44 13.42 -10.30 -3.72
C ASP A 44 12.45 -11.27 -4.42
N ARG A 45 11.69 -12.06 -3.66
CA ARG A 45 10.60 -12.92 -4.15
C ARG A 45 9.24 -12.23 -4.19
N ILE A 46 9.12 -10.98 -3.75
CA ILE A 46 7.87 -10.22 -3.79
C ILE A 46 7.91 -9.26 -4.96
N GLN A 47 7.04 -9.45 -5.94
CA GLN A 47 6.92 -8.57 -7.11
C GLN A 47 5.64 -7.74 -7.03
N VAL A 48 5.73 -6.50 -7.53
CA VAL A 48 4.58 -5.62 -7.73
C VAL A 48 4.25 -5.56 -9.20
N VAL A 49 2.99 -5.85 -9.51
CA VAL A 49 2.46 -5.80 -10.87
C VAL A 49 1.32 -4.80 -10.94
N VAL A 50 1.36 -3.90 -11.90
CA VAL A 50 0.27 -2.96 -12.17
C VAL A 50 -0.73 -3.64 -13.10
N HIS A 51 -1.96 -3.82 -12.62
CA HIS A 51 -3.07 -4.45 -13.33
C HIS A 51 -4.29 -3.51 -13.37
N PRO A 52 -4.45 -2.71 -14.45
CA PRO A 52 -5.47 -1.65 -14.50
C PRO A 52 -6.90 -2.14 -14.34
N GLN A 53 -7.21 -3.36 -14.79
CA GLN A 53 -8.57 -3.91 -14.67
C GLN A 53 -8.92 -4.33 -13.23
N SER A 54 -7.91 -4.49 -12.35
CA SER A 54 -8.11 -4.85 -10.92
C SER A 54 -8.98 -6.09 -10.73
N ILE A 55 -8.76 -7.12 -11.55
CA ILE A 55 -9.44 -8.43 -11.47
C ILE A 55 -8.57 -9.47 -10.78
N LEU A 56 -7.28 -9.53 -11.12
CA LEU A 56 -6.30 -10.33 -10.40
C LEU A 56 -5.75 -9.51 -9.24
N HIS A 57 -5.92 -9.99 -8.01
CA HIS A 57 -5.53 -9.25 -6.81
C HIS A 57 -4.22 -9.74 -6.21
N SER A 58 -3.94 -11.04 -6.31
CA SER A 58 -2.67 -11.64 -5.88
C SER A 58 -2.39 -12.91 -6.68
N ALA A 59 -1.11 -13.27 -6.79
CA ALA A 59 -0.70 -14.51 -7.43
C ALA A 59 0.54 -15.09 -6.74
N VAL A 60 0.68 -16.41 -6.80
CA VAL A 60 1.85 -17.16 -6.34
C VAL A 60 2.42 -17.90 -7.52
N GLU A 61 3.70 -17.67 -7.80
CA GLU A 61 4.49 -18.45 -8.77
C GLU A 61 5.19 -19.58 -8.03
N TYR A 62 5.00 -20.81 -8.52
CA TYR A 62 5.62 -22.01 -7.97
C TYR A 62 6.93 -22.32 -8.69
N GLU A 63 7.73 -23.23 -8.11
CA GLU A 63 9.04 -23.64 -8.66
C GLU A 63 8.93 -24.32 -10.03
N ASP A 64 7.79 -24.89 -10.37
CA ASP A 64 7.51 -25.49 -11.68
C ASP A 64 7.12 -24.44 -12.75
N GLY A 65 7.10 -23.15 -12.37
CA GLY A 65 6.69 -22.04 -13.23
C GLY A 65 5.18 -21.84 -13.34
N SER A 66 4.37 -22.65 -12.66
CA SER A 66 2.92 -22.41 -12.64
C SER A 66 2.58 -21.20 -11.77
N VAL A 67 1.55 -20.44 -12.18
CA VAL A 67 1.05 -19.28 -11.45
C VAL A 67 -0.38 -19.52 -11.02
N VAL A 68 -0.64 -19.45 -9.71
CA VAL A 68 -1.98 -19.53 -9.13
C VAL A 68 -2.39 -18.18 -8.57
N GLY A 69 -3.51 -17.64 -9.03
CA GLY A 69 -3.96 -16.31 -8.68
C GLY A 69 -5.37 -16.24 -8.13
N GLN A 70 -5.62 -15.29 -7.24
CA GLN A 70 -6.95 -14.96 -6.75
C GLN A 70 -7.56 -13.88 -7.65
N MET A 71 -8.71 -14.18 -8.24
CA MET A 71 -9.44 -13.29 -9.13
C MET A 71 -10.84 -12.99 -8.57
N GLY A 72 -11.34 -11.79 -8.85
CA GLY A 72 -12.68 -11.36 -8.46
C GLY A 72 -12.97 -9.93 -8.90
N ASN A 73 -14.23 -9.51 -8.80
CA ASN A 73 -14.55 -8.09 -8.89
C ASN A 73 -13.93 -7.34 -7.69
N PRO A 74 -13.57 -6.06 -7.85
CA PRO A 74 -12.96 -5.26 -6.78
C PRO A 74 -13.99 -4.93 -5.69
N ASP A 75 -14.14 -5.83 -4.71
CA ASP A 75 -15.07 -5.68 -3.57
C ASP A 75 -14.46 -6.27 -2.29
N MET A 76 -14.22 -5.40 -1.30
CA MET A 76 -13.67 -5.81 0.00
C MET A 76 -14.58 -6.70 0.83
N LYS A 77 -15.87 -6.78 0.52
CA LYS A 77 -16.79 -7.69 1.23
C LYS A 77 -16.33 -9.15 1.12
N VAL A 78 -15.76 -9.54 -0.03
CA VAL A 78 -15.29 -10.92 -0.25
C VAL A 78 -14.18 -11.32 0.70
N PRO A 79 -13.01 -10.62 0.75
CA PRO A 79 -11.94 -11.00 1.67
C PRO A 79 -12.32 -10.81 3.14
N ILE A 80 -13.14 -9.80 3.47
CA ILE A 80 -13.61 -9.58 4.85
C ILE A 80 -14.51 -10.75 5.28
N ALA A 81 -15.50 -11.12 4.46
CA ALA A 81 -16.38 -12.23 4.77
C ALA A 81 -15.60 -13.54 4.93
N TYR A 82 -14.62 -13.80 4.04
CA TYR A 82 -13.77 -14.99 4.14
C TYR A 82 -12.92 -14.99 5.41
N ALA A 83 -12.39 -13.84 5.84
CA ALA A 83 -11.64 -13.74 7.09
C ALA A 83 -12.49 -14.11 8.31
N PHE A 84 -13.79 -13.77 8.32
CA PHE A 84 -14.72 -14.13 9.39
C PHE A 84 -15.21 -15.56 9.33
N SER A 85 -15.32 -16.16 8.13
CA SER A 85 -15.88 -17.49 7.95
C SER A 85 -14.83 -18.59 7.73
N TYR A 86 -13.55 -18.24 7.71
CA TYR A 86 -12.47 -19.21 7.44
C TYR A 86 -12.62 -20.49 8.28
N PRO A 87 -12.45 -21.69 7.67
CA PRO A 87 -12.05 -21.94 6.28
C PRO A 87 -13.22 -21.96 5.26
N GLU A 88 -14.44 -21.76 5.73
CA GLU A 88 -15.64 -21.83 4.89
C GLU A 88 -15.79 -20.54 4.06
N ARG A 89 -16.47 -20.68 2.89
CA ARG A 89 -16.85 -19.54 2.05
C ARG A 89 -18.35 -19.36 2.09
N ILE A 90 -18.81 -18.25 2.66
CA ILE A 90 -20.24 -17.92 2.68
C ILE A 90 -20.67 -17.39 1.31
N ASP A 91 -21.89 -17.68 0.93
CA ASP A 91 -22.49 -17.16 -0.28
C ASP A 91 -22.82 -15.66 -0.12
N LEU A 92 -22.25 -14.85 -0.97
CA LEU A 92 -22.49 -13.39 -1.06
C LEU A 92 -23.13 -13.01 -2.40
N THR A 93 -23.44 -13.97 -3.24
CA THR A 93 -23.88 -13.73 -4.62
C THR A 93 -25.37 -13.93 -4.81
N THR A 94 -25.99 -14.87 -4.10
CA THR A 94 -27.41 -15.21 -4.26
C THR A 94 -28.33 -14.05 -3.89
N ASP A 95 -28.00 -13.25 -2.88
CA ASP A 95 -28.79 -12.07 -2.48
C ASP A 95 -28.35 -10.76 -3.18
N GLY A 96 -27.34 -10.85 -4.06
CA GLY A 96 -26.80 -9.70 -4.79
C GLY A 96 -25.86 -8.82 -3.98
N THR A 97 -25.43 -9.25 -2.81
CA THR A 97 -24.46 -8.51 -1.96
C THR A 97 -23.13 -8.28 -2.68
N VAL A 98 -22.66 -9.29 -3.44
CA VAL A 98 -21.48 -9.23 -4.30
C VAL A 98 -21.85 -9.76 -5.70
N LYS A 99 -21.37 -9.08 -6.72
CA LYS A 99 -21.52 -9.55 -8.10
C LYS A 99 -20.44 -10.59 -8.42
N SER A 100 -20.83 -11.74 -8.95
CA SER A 100 -19.89 -12.74 -9.48
C SER A 100 -19.05 -12.17 -10.62
N LEU A 101 -17.78 -12.59 -10.68
CA LEU A 101 -16.92 -12.29 -11.82
C LEU A 101 -17.40 -13.08 -13.05
N ASP A 102 -17.74 -12.38 -14.10
CA ASP A 102 -18.01 -12.96 -15.42
C ASP A 102 -16.77 -12.88 -16.30
N LEU A 103 -16.09 -14.00 -16.50
CA LEU A 103 -14.89 -14.08 -17.34
C LEU A 103 -15.18 -13.74 -18.80
N PHE A 104 -16.38 -13.96 -19.29
CA PHE A 104 -16.78 -13.63 -20.66
C PHE A 104 -16.94 -12.11 -20.89
N SER A 105 -17.09 -11.35 -19.81
CA SER A 105 -17.10 -9.89 -19.89
C SER A 105 -15.72 -9.27 -20.13
N LEU A 106 -14.62 -10.02 -19.91
CA LEU A 106 -13.24 -9.57 -20.07
C LEU A 106 -12.76 -9.66 -21.53
N LYS A 107 -13.55 -9.12 -22.46
CA LYS A 107 -13.32 -9.22 -23.92
C LYS A 107 -12.02 -8.59 -24.38
N ASP A 108 -11.57 -7.53 -23.69
CA ASP A 108 -10.32 -6.82 -24.00
C ASP A 108 -9.10 -7.44 -23.31
N GLY A 109 -9.32 -8.55 -22.59
CA GLY A 109 -8.29 -9.28 -21.87
C GLY A 109 -7.85 -8.59 -20.56
N MET A 110 -6.81 -9.13 -19.97
CA MET A 110 -6.13 -8.59 -18.79
C MET A 110 -4.73 -8.13 -19.19
N THR A 111 -4.33 -6.96 -18.73
CA THR A 111 -3.01 -6.40 -19.01
C THR A 111 -2.21 -6.22 -17.73
N PHE A 112 -0.90 -6.42 -17.82
CA PHE A 112 0.02 -6.37 -16.70
C PHE A 112 1.24 -5.54 -17.08
N PHE A 113 1.66 -4.65 -16.19
CA PHE A 113 2.79 -3.76 -16.39
C PHE A 113 3.70 -3.80 -15.17
N PRO A 114 5.01 -3.61 -15.34
CA PRO A 114 5.89 -3.38 -14.21
C PRO A 114 5.54 -2.05 -13.53
N ALA A 115 5.71 -1.98 -12.23
CA ALA A 115 5.68 -0.70 -11.53
C ALA A 115 6.93 0.11 -11.91
N ASP A 116 6.76 1.39 -12.24
CA ASP A 116 7.86 2.30 -12.54
C ASP A 116 8.42 2.90 -11.23
N ASP A 117 9.50 2.33 -10.72
CA ASP A 117 10.15 2.75 -9.48
C ASP A 117 10.72 4.18 -9.55
N LYS A 118 10.94 4.74 -10.75
CA LYS A 118 11.39 6.13 -10.92
C LYS A 118 10.25 7.11 -10.69
N VAL A 119 9.04 6.71 -11.05
CA VAL A 119 7.83 7.50 -10.84
C VAL A 119 7.28 7.28 -9.43
N PHE A 120 7.28 6.04 -8.96
CA PHE A 120 6.70 5.62 -7.68
C PHE A 120 7.80 5.23 -6.68
N LYS A 121 8.55 6.23 -6.19
CA LYS A 121 9.63 6.01 -5.20
C LYS A 121 9.15 5.27 -3.94
N THR A 122 7.87 5.37 -3.61
CA THR A 122 7.27 4.76 -2.41
C THR A 122 7.46 3.24 -2.33
N ILE A 123 7.46 2.54 -3.47
CA ILE A 123 7.76 1.10 -3.54
C ILE A 123 9.21 0.84 -3.13
N ALA A 124 10.15 1.59 -3.68
CA ALA A 124 11.57 1.47 -3.34
C ALA A 124 11.83 1.82 -1.87
N LEU A 125 11.18 2.88 -1.35
CA LEU A 125 11.26 3.29 0.05
C LEU A 125 10.70 2.21 1.00
N ALA A 126 9.59 1.56 0.64
CA ALA A 126 9.04 0.46 1.42
C ALA A 126 9.98 -0.76 1.44
N ARG A 127 10.61 -1.09 0.31
CA ARG A 127 11.64 -2.13 0.24
C ARG A 127 12.86 -1.78 1.09
N GLN A 128 13.34 -0.53 1.01
CA GLN A 128 14.43 -0.02 1.84
C GLN A 128 14.08 -0.15 3.33
N ALA A 129 12.93 0.35 3.75
CA ALA A 129 12.49 0.30 5.15
C ALA A 129 12.37 -1.15 5.66
N SER A 130 11.76 -2.03 4.85
CA SER A 130 11.61 -3.45 5.19
C SER A 130 12.94 -4.21 5.20
N GLY A 131 13.85 -3.88 4.30
CA GLY A 131 15.19 -4.50 4.22
C GLY A 131 16.10 -4.06 5.36
N THR A 132 16.07 -2.78 5.71
CA THR A 132 16.79 -2.24 6.87
C THR A 132 16.21 -2.79 8.18
N GLY A 133 14.90 -2.88 8.29
CA GLY A 133 14.21 -3.40 9.47
C GLY A 133 14.21 -2.43 10.65
N GLY A 134 14.11 -2.97 11.87
CA GLY A 134 14.02 -2.17 13.10
C GLY A 134 12.84 -1.18 13.05
N SER A 135 13.08 0.08 13.40
CA SER A 135 12.07 1.15 13.41
C SER A 135 11.72 1.70 12.02
N CYS A 136 12.45 1.34 10.94
CA CYS A 136 12.24 1.95 9.62
C CYS A 136 10.81 1.77 9.07
N PRO A 137 10.14 0.60 9.17
CA PRO A 137 8.74 0.46 8.74
C PRO A 137 7.77 1.35 9.53
N VAL A 138 7.99 1.51 10.83
CA VAL A 138 7.17 2.40 11.70
C VAL A 138 7.34 3.84 11.27
N VAL A 139 8.59 4.27 11.03
CA VAL A 139 8.92 5.63 10.58
C VAL A 139 8.32 5.90 9.21
N LEU A 140 8.41 4.96 8.27
CA LEU A 140 7.80 5.09 6.95
C LEU A 140 6.29 5.30 7.04
N ASN A 141 5.60 4.42 7.78
CA ASN A 141 4.14 4.49 7.89
C ASN A 141 3.69 5.75 8.65
N GLY A 142 4.27 6.05 9.81
CA GLY A 142 3.92 7.21 10.61
C GLY A 142 4.15 8.53 9.89
N ALA A 143 5.25 8.65 9.15
CA ALA A 143 5.53 9.81 8.31
C ALA A 143 4.53 9.92 7.15
N ASN A 144 4.26 8.80 6.45
CA ASN A 144 3.30 8.77 5.34
C ASN A 144 1.90 9.25 5.77
N GLU A 145 1.40 8.79 6.91
CA GLU A 145 0.07 9.19 7.40
C GLU A 145 -0.02 10.71 7.62
N VAL A 146 1.02 11.32 8.20
CA VAL A 146 1.03 12.79 8.41
C VAL A 146 1.13 13.53 7.07
N LEU A 147 1.98 13.05 6.16
CA LEU A 147 2.16 13.69 4.84
C LEU A 147 0.89 13.59 3.99
N VAL A 148 0.22 12.44 4.02
CA VAL A 148 -1.07 12.28 3.33
C VAL A 148 -2.13 13.22 3.91
N ASP A 149 -2.22 13.33 5.24
CA ASP A 149 -3.14 14.26 5.89
C ASP A 149 -2.86 15.72 5.47
N LEU A 150 -1.59 16.13 5.45
CA LEU A 150 -1.19 17.46 5.02
C LEU A 150 -1.51 17.72 3.53
N PHE A 151 -1.35 16.72 2.67
CA PHE A 151 -1.76 16.82 1.27
C PHE A 151 -3.27 16.96 1.11
N LEU A 152 -4.05 16.16 1.84
CA LEU A 152 -5.52 16.23 1.84
C LEU A 152 -6.04 17.61 2.27
N HIS A 153 -5.30 18.30 3.15
CA HIS A 153 -5.62 19.66 3.59
C HIS A 153 -4.95 20.77 2.74
N GLY A 154 -4.36 20.41 1.59
CA GLY A 154 -3.72 21.39 0.70
C GLY A 154 -2.47 22.05 1.27
N LYS A 155 -1.84 21.45 2.27
CA LYS A 155 -0.65 21.99 2.92
C LYS A 155 0.65 21.64 2.18
N ILE A 156 0.69 20.55 1.43
CA ILE A 156 1.82 20.13 0.61
C ILE A 156 1.35 19.70 -0.78
N ARG A 157 2.26 19.63 -1.74
CA ARG A 157 1.98 19.06 -3.06
C ARG A 157 2.13 17.54 -3.02
N PHE A 158 1.49 16.85 -3.95
CA PHE A 158 1.54 15.38 -4.06
C PHE A 158 2.96 14.82 -4.11
N ILE A 159 3.83 15.43 -4.90
CA ILE A 159 5.22 14.96 -5.05
C ILE A 159 6.02 15.10 -3.73
N GLU A 160 5.67 16.06 -2.88
CA GLU A 160 6.36 16.29 -1.61
C GLU A 160 6.13 15.15 -0.63
N ILE A 161 5.10 14.30 -0.82
CA ILE A 161 4.91 13.09 -0.01
C ILE A 161 6.13 12.19 -0.16
N GLN A 162 6.42 11.74 -1.38
CA GLN A 162 7.52 10.79 -1.60
C GLN A 162 8.91 11.40 -1.38
N ASP A 163 9.10 12.68 -1.71
CA ASP A 163 10.40 13.35 -1.52
C ASP A 163 10.71 13.55 -0.03
N THR A 164 9.71 13.87 0.78
CA THR A 164 9.88 14.02 2.23
C THR A 164 10.07 12.65 2.90
N LEU A 165 9.37 11.60 2.45
CA LEU A 165 9.58 10.24 2.93
C LEU A 165 11.01 9.75 2.65
N GLU A 166 11.54 10.02 1.45
CA GLU A 166 12.91 9.68 1.08
C GLU A 166 13.91 10.40 1.99
N GLN A 167 13.73 11.70 2.22
CA GLN A 167 14.56 12.46 3.14
C GLN A 167 14.55 11.84 4.55
N ILE A 168 13.37 11.61 5.10
CA ILE A 168 13.19 11.06 6.45
C ILE A 168 13.88 9.70 6.60
N LEU A 169 13.67 8.77 5.67
CA LEU A 169 14.27 7.45 5.74
C LEU A 169 15.80 7.48 5.61
N ASN A 170 16.35 8.39 4.82
CA ASN A 170 17.79 8.54 4.66
C ASN A 170 18.45 9.16 5.90
N GLU A 171 17.76 10.02 6.63
CA GLU A 171 18.23 10.67 7.86
C GLU A 171 17.99 9.80 9.11
N HIS A 172 17.05 8.83 9.03
CA HIS A 172 16.67 8.03 10.19
C HIS A 172 17.76 7.02 10.57
N VAL A 173 18.09 7.00 11.86
CA VAL A 173 18.96 5.99 12.46
C VAL A 173 18.09 4.84 12.99
N PRO A 174 18.15 3.63 12.38
CA PRO A 174 17.31 2.50 12.77
C PRO A 174 17.54 2.07 14.23
N LYS A 175 16.46 1.81 14.95
CA LYS A 175 16.45 1.23 16.28
C LYS A 175 15.93 -0.19 16.21
N PHE A 176 16.67 -1.10 16.81
CA PHE A 176 16.35 -2.53 16.78
C PHE A 176 15.85 -3.01 18.13
N ASN A 177 15.20 -4.18 18.15
CA ASN A 177 14.70 -4.84 19.36
C ASN A 177 13.74 -3.97 20.18
N LEU A 178 12.89 -3.21 19.48
CA LEU A 178 11.84 -2.43 20.13
C LEU A 178 10.75 -3.36 20.64
N ASP A 179 10.30 -3.11 21.86
CA ASP A 179 9.04 -3.63 22.38
C ASP A 179 7.85 -2.78 21.89
N LEU A 180 6.66 -3.13 22.30
CA LEU A 180 5.44 -2.41 21.90
C LEU A 180 5.51 -0.91 22.26
N GLU A 181 6.00 -0.59 23.47
CA GLU A 181 6.10 0.81 23.92
C GLU A 181 7.11 1.57 23.06
N GLY A 182 8.24 0.96 22.73
CA GLY A 182 9.25 1.52 21.84
C GLY A 182 8.73 1.77 20.44
N VAL A 183 7.91 0.87 19.88
CA VAL A 183 7.27 1.04 18.57
C VAL A 183 6.29 2.23 18.60
N LEU A 184 5.43 2.30 19.61
CA LEU A 184 4.47 3.40 19.77
C LEU A 184 5.15 4.75 19.96
N GLU A 185 6.26 4.77 20.69
CA GLU A 185 7.05 5.99 20.91
C GLU A 185 7.73 6.47 19.62
N GLU A 186 8.27 5.55 18.79
CA GLU A 186 8.85 5.93 17.49
C GLU A 186 7.76 6.44 16.52
N ASP A 187 6.58 5.83 16.49
CA ASP A 187 5.45 6.33 15.71
C ASP A 187 5.05 7.76 16.15
N ARG A 188 4.94 8.00 17.45
CA ARG A 188 4.63 9.32 17.98
C ARG A 188 5.69 10.35 17.59
N LYS A 189 6.98 10.01 17.77
CA LYS A 189 8.11 10.90 17.46
C LYS A 189 8.15 11.30 16.00
N ILE A 190 8.00 10.33 15.10
CA ILE A 190 8.05 10.64 13.67
C ILE A 190 6.89 11.53 13.24
N ARG A 191 5.68 11.30 13.76
CA ARG A 191 4.53 12.15 13.48
C ARG A 191 4.74 13.59 13.92
N GLU A 192 5.31 13.81 15.11
CA GLU A 192 5.67 15.14 15.62
C GLU A 192 6.77 15.79 14.78
N TYR A 193 7.79 15.01 14.42
CA TYR A 193 8.91 15.49 13.60
C TYR A 193 8.44 15.99 12.23
N VAL A 194 7.58 15.22 11.53
CA VAL A 194 7.07 15.62 10.21
C VAL A 194 6.27 16.92 10.28
N ARG A 195 5.44 17.10 11.30
CA ARG A 195 4.67 18.34 11.47
C ARG A 195 5.59 19.56 11.64
N LYS A 196 6.60 19.45 12.51
CA LYS A 196 7.60 20.53 12.72
C LYS A 196 8.41 20.82 11.47
N LEU A 197 8.93 19.77 10.80
CA LEU A 197 9.73 19.91 9.58
C LEU A 197 9.04 20.76 8.50
N LEU A 198 7.72 20.62 8.39
CA LEU A 198 6.96 21.33 7.38
C LEU A 198 6.45 22.70 7.85
N GLU A 199 6.33 22.94 9.14
CA GLU A 199 6.14 24.29 9.70
C GLU A 199 7.36 25.16 9.46
N ASP A 200 8.56 24.64 9.74
CA ASP A 200 9.84 25.35 9.56
C ASP A 200 10.15 25.69 8.08
N LYS A 201 9.73 24.85 7.13
CA LYS A 201 9.90 25.12 5.68
C LYS A 201 9.00 26.24 5.14
N ARG A 202 8.07 26.74 5.94
CA ARG A 202 7.06 27.72 5.51
C ARG A 202 7.14 29.07 6.23
N GLY A 203 7.90 29.15 7.32
CA GLY A 203 8.22 30.41 8.01
C GLY A 203 9.38 31.12 7.34
#